data_e8ba703b4cb633cf63cad2fea818c8ec
#
_entry.id   e8ba703b4cb633cf63cad2fea818c8ec
#
_cell.length_a   1.000
_cell.length_b   1.000
_cell.length_c   1.000
_cell.angle_alpha   90.00
_cell.angle_beta   90.00
_cell.angle_gamma   90.00
#
_symmetry.space_group_name_H-M   'P 1'
#
loop_
_entity.id
_entity.type
_entity.pdbx_description
1 polymer ?
#
loop_
_entity_poly.entity_id
_entity_poly.type
_entity_poly.pdbx_seq_one_letter_code
_entity_poly.pdbx_strand_id
1 'polypeptide(L)'
;MHHNDAKIFDEVLKELRRRRIIKDKDIILCDRGYFSYKNYQIGINKYKIIPVIFPKSIFSIDKLKGQMSYPMEVYFNNKHSKELKEKINSMSTILFEKLKNWKDLKPIRGLIEDFFKVAKDAFGLGEFHSYTVESMSRKIYLCLLLTTLIINQGFDTKTKLQKLAEGNVIPEDSKTKNKDNNVTV
;
A
#
# COMPACT_ATOMS: atom_id res chain seq x y z
N MET A 1 -18.30 -15.34 7.66
CA MET A 1 -18.39 -14.90 6.24
C MET A 1 -17.01 -14.47 5.81
N HIS A 2 -16.36 -15.19 4.89
CA HIS A 2 -15.12 -14.72 4.28
C HIS A 2 -15.48 -13.56 3.34
N HIS A 3 -15.24 -12.33 3.76
CA HIS A 3 -15.30 -11.19 2.86
C HIS A 3 -14.25 -11.39 1.77
N ASN A 4 -14.72 -11.48 0.53
CA ASN A 4 -13.82 -11.57 -0.61
C ASN A 4 -13.29 -10.15 -0.89
N ASP A 5 -12.07 -9.85 -0.43
CA ASP A 5 -11.42 -8.54 -0.57
C ASP A 5 -11.49 -7.99 -2.01
N ALA A 6 -11.48 -8.88 -3.00
CA ALA A 6 -11.61 -8.49 -4.40
C ALA A 6 -12.94 -7.77 -4.70
N LYS A 7 -14.01 -8.03 -3.95
CA LYS A 7 -15.32 -7.40 -4.16
C LYS A 7 -15.40 -5.99 -3.59
N ILE A 8 -14.68 -5.71 -2.51
CA ILE A 8 -14.69 -4.38 -1.85
C ILE A 8 -13.68 -3.40 -2.44
N PHE A 9 -12.85 -3.82 -3.40
CA PHE A 9 -11.79 -3.00 -3.99
C PHE A 9 -12.28 -1.65 -4.52
N ASP A 10 -13.40 -1.65 -5.23
CA ASP A 10 -14.01 -0.43 -5.78
C ASP A 10 -14.45 0.53 -4.67
N GLU A 11 -15.04 0.01 -3.61
CA GLU A 11 -15.49 0.81 -2.45
C GLU A 11 -14.29 1.41 -1.70
N VAL A 12 -13.23 0.64 -1.51
CA VAL A 12 -11.99 1.12 -0.89
C VAL A 12 -11.39 2.26 -1.70
N LEU A 13 -11.24 2.10 -3.01
CA LEU A 13 -10.71 3.16 -3.87
C LEU A 13 -11.61 4.41 -3.90
N LYS A 14 -12.92 4.22 -3.90
CA LYS A 14 -13.88 5.33 -3.80
C LYS A 14 -13.66 6.14 -2.54
N GLU A 15 -13.49 5.48 -1.41
CA GLU A 15 -13.26 6.14 -0.13
C GLU A 15 -11.90 6.84 -0.07
N LEU A 16 -10.82 6.19 -0.54
CA LEU A 16 -9.50 6.79 -0.63
C LEU A 16 -9.49 8.05 -1.52
N ARG A 17 -10.22 8.01 -2.64
CA ARG A 17 -10.38 9.17 -3.54
C ARG A 17 -11.18 10.29 -2.85
N ARG A 18 -12.29 9.96 -2.17
CA ARG A 18 -13.10 10.91 -1.43
C ARG A 18 -12.29 11.65 -0.36
N ARG A 19 -11.42 10.93 0.34
CA ARG A 19 -10.51 11.49 1.35
C ARG A 19 -9.27 12.17 0.76
N ARG A 20 -9.13 12.24 -0.56
CA ARG A 20 -7.97 12.81 -1.27
C ARG A 20 -6.64 12.15 -0.91
N ILE A 21 -6.66 10.88 -0.45
CA ILE A 21 -5.46 10.09 -0.13
C ILE A 21 -4.78 9.65 -1.41
N ILE A 22 -5.55 9.30 -2.46
CA ILE A 22 -5.04 8.88 -3.75
C ILE A 22 -5.29 9.93 -4.82
N LYS A 23 -4.32 10.09 -5.71
CA LYS A 23 -4.33 11.00 -6.86
C LYS A 23 -4.16 10.23 -8.15
N ASP A 24 -4.33 10.92 -9.27
CA ASP A 24 -4.09 10.34 -10.59
C ASP A 24 -2.63 9.91 -10.74
N LYS A 25 -2.42 8.74 -11.34
CA LYS A 25 -1.13 8.07 -11.58
C LYS A 25 -0.43 7.54 -10.32
N ASP A 26 -1.03 7.61 -9.15
CA ASP A 26 -0.46 6.97 -7.96
C ASP A 26 -0.33 5.46 -8.16
N ILE A 27 0.78 4.91 -7.70
CA ILE A 27 1.03 3.46 -7.66
C ILE A 27 0.57 2.96 -6.30
N ILE A 28 -0.39 2.03 -6.29
CA ILE A 28 -0.92 1.44 -5.07
C ILE A 28 -0.56 -0.03 -5.03
N LEU A 29 0.17 -0.43 -3.99
CA LEU A 29 0.44 -1.83 -3.74
C LEU A 29 -0.74 -2.46 -2.98
N CYS A 30 -1.28 -3.54 -3.52
CA CYS A 30 -2.41 -4.23 -2.94
C CYS A 30 -2.07 -5.69 -2.65
N ASP A 31 -2.61 -6.21 -1.55
CA ASP A 31 -2.42 -7.62 -1.21
C ASP A 31 -3.10 -8.54 -2.23
N ARG A 32 -2.65 -9.80 -2.23
CA ARG A 32 -3.17 -10.87 -3.08
C ARG A 32 -4.68 -11.12 -2.92
N GLY A 33 -5.27 -10.76 -1.78
CA GLY A 33 -6.71 -10.82 -1.52
C GLY A 33 -7.52 -10.01 -2.53
N TYR A 34 -7.00 -8.89 -2.99
CA TYR A 34 -7.65 -8.01 -3.98
C TYR A 34 -7.53 -8.51 -5.43
N PHE A 35 -6.87 -9.64 -5.65
CA PHE A 35 -6.62 -10.12 -7.00
C PHE A 35 -7.91 -10.43 -7.78
N SER A 36 -8.11 -9.66 -8.84
CA SER A 36 -9.08 -9.88 -9.91
C SER A 36 -8.62 -9.08 -11.13
N TYR A 37 -8.73 -9.63 -12.31
CA TYR A 37 -8.43 -8.88 -13.53
C TYR A 37 -9.28 -7.62 -13.67
N LYS A 38 -10.55 -7.69 -13.21
CA LYS A 38 -11.45 -6.55 -13.17
C LYS A 38 -10.92 -5.41 -12.28
N ASN A 39 -10.24 -5.72 -11.19
CA ASN A 39 -9.72 -4.72 -10.26
C ASN A 39 -8.57 -3.90 -10.87
N TYR A 40 -7.75 -4.51 -11.72
CA TYR A 40 -6.77 -3.75 -12.50
C TYR A 40 -7.46 -2.75 -13.45
N GLN A 41 -8.53 -3.18 -14.13
CA GLN A 41 -9.31 -2.30 -15.00
C GLN A 41 -9.99 -1.17 -14.22
N ILE A 42 -10.59 -1.46 -13.06
CA ILE A 42 -11.21 -0.46 -12.18
C ILE A 42 -10.16 0.59 -11.77
N GLY A 43 -8.99 0.16 -11.30
CA GLY A 43 -7.94 1.08 -10.89
C GLY A 43 -7.51 2.02 -12.01
N ILE A 44 -7.19 1.49 -13.18
CA ILE A 44 -6.70 2.30 -14.31
C ILE A 44 -7.83 3.10 -14.97
N ASN A 45 -8.95 2.46 -15.31
CA ASN A 45 -9.97 3.11 -16.13
C ASN A 45 -10.86 4.05 -15.32
N LYS A 46 -11.22 3.68 -14.09
CA LYS A 46 -12.13 4.46 -13.25
C LYS A 46 -11.39 5.47 -12.37
N TYR A 47 -10.37 5.00 -11.66
CA TYR A 47 -9.67 5.83 -10.66
C TYR A 47 -8.38 6.48 -11.16
N LYS A 48 -7.92 6.15 -12.38
CA LYS A 48 -6.68 6.68 -12.97
C LYS A 48 -5.44 6.45 -12.10
N ILE A 49 -5.40 5.32 -11.40
CA ILE A 49 -4.28 4.86 -10.57
C ILE A 49 -3.66 3.60 -11.16
N ILE A 50 -2.48 3.24 -10.67
CA ILE A 50 -1.75 2.02 -11.07
C ILE A 50 -1.83 1.00 -9.93
N PRO A 51 -2.82 0.08 -9.94
CA PRO A 51 -3.01 -0.88 -8.87
C PRO A 51 -2.07 -2.08 -9.07
N VAL A 52 -1.00 -2.14 -8.33
CA VAL A 52 -0.08 -3.30 -8.33
C VAL A 52 -0.59 -4.32 -7.30
N ILE A 53 -1.44 -5.23 -7.75
CA ILE A 53 -1.99 -6.30 -6.91
C ILE A 53 -1.05 -7.50 -6.99
N PHE A 54 -0.59 -8.01 -5.84
CA PHE A 54 0.31 -9.16 -5.83
C PHE A 54 -0.33 -10.38 -6.52
N PRO A 55 0.37 -11.00 -7.48
CA PRO A 55 -0.22 -12.02 -8.32
C PRO A 55 -0.50 -13.32 -7.55
N LYS A 56 -1.58 -14.01 -7.93
CA LYS A 56 -1.86 -15.41 -7.58
C LYS A 56 -1.18 -16.33 -8.60
N SER A 57 -1.08 -17.63 -8.30
CA SER A 57 -0.51 -18.64 -9.21
C SER A 57 -1.19 -18.69 -10.59
N ILE A 58 -2.47 -18.33 -10.65
CA ILE A 58 -3.26 -18.30 -11.89
C ILE A 58 -3.08 -17.01 -12.70
N PHE A 59 -2.24 -16.09 -12.25
CA PHE A 59 -2.03 -14.80 -12.93
C PHE A 59 -1.25 -14.97 -14.22
N SER A 60 -1.72 -14.32 -15.29
CA SER A 60 -1.03 -14.18 -16.56
C SER A 60 -1.04 -12.74 -17.02
N ILE A 61 0.14 -12.21 -17.33
CA ILE A 61 0.29 -10.85 -17.89
C ILE A 61 -0.40 -10.74 -19.25
N ASP A 62 -0.31 -11.77 -20.09
CA ASP A 62 -0.91 -11.73 -21.43
C ASP A 62 -2.43 -11.75 -21.36
N LYS A 63 -2.99 -12.52 -20.41
CA LYS A 63 -4.43 -12.45 -20.13
C LYS A 63 -4.85 -11.07 -19.64
N LEU A 64 -4.07 -10.44 -18.80
CA LEU A 64 -4.35 -9.08 -18.34
C LEU A 64 -4.29 -8.07 -19.49
N LYS A 65 -3.28 -8.14 -20.35
CA LYS A 65 -3.16 -7.29 -21.55
C LYS A 65 -4.37 -7.44 -22.46
N GLY A 66 -4.76 -8.68 -22.77
CA GLY A 66 -5.94 -8.94 -23.60
C GLY A 66 -7.23 -8.36 -23.01
N GLN A 67 -7.41 -8.46 -21.70
CA GLN A 67 -8.59 -7.91 -21.04
C GLN A 67 -8.55 -6.38 -20.93
N MET A 68 -7.38 -5.76 -20.87
CA MET A 68 -7.26 -4.31 -20.83
C MET A 68 -7.38 -3.66 -22.20
N SER A 69 -7.02 -4.36 -23.27
CA SER A 69 -7.15 -3.86 -24.65
C SER A 69 -8.61 -3.77 -25.10
N TYR A 70 -9.43 -4.74 -24.71
CA TYR A 70 -10.83 -4.84 -25.15
C TYR A 70 -11.74 -3.67 -24.70
N PRO A 71 -11.75 -3.23 -23.45
CA PRO A 71 -12.55 -2.08 -23.04
C PRO A 71 -12.05 -0.76 -23.61
N MET A 72 -10.79 -0.67 -23.98
CA MET A 72 -10.22 0.56 -24.54
C MET A 72 -10.75 0.86 -25.94
N GLU A 73 -10.96 -0.13 -26.79
CA GLU A 73 -11.51 0.05 -28.14
C GLU A 73 -12.97 0.52 -28.09
N VAL A 74 -13.76 0.01 -27.13
CA VAL A 74 -15.18 0.36 -27.01
C VAL A 74 -15.37 1.77 -26.40
N TYR A 75 -14.53 2.18 -25.48
CA TYR A 75 -14.62 3.50 -24.85
C TYR A 75 -14.07 4.62 -25.72
N PHE A 76 -13.19 4.34 -26.68
CA PHE A 76 -12.37 5.34 -27.38
C PHE A 76 -12.80 5.65 -28.81
N ASN A 77 -13.93 5.16 -29.25
CA ASN A 77 -14.50 5.59 -30.54
C ASN A 77 -15.05 7.04 -30.52
N ASN A 78 -14.98 7.75 -29.41
CA ASN A 78 -15.42 9.13 -29.25
C ASN A 78 -14.27 10.12 -29.10
N LYS A 79 -14.40 11.27 -29.75
CA LYS A 79 -13.42 12.34 -29.98
C LYS A 79 -12.67 12.95 -28.77
N HIS A 80 -13.07 12.68 -27.54
CA HIS A 80 -12.42 13.21 -26.33
C HIS A 80 -11.17 12.44 -25.87
N SER A 81 -10.58 11.62 -26.71
CA SER A 81 -9.94 10.44 -26.17
C SER A 81 -8.46 10.28 -26.44
N LYS A 82 -7.80 11.09 -27.24
CA LYS A 82 -6.38 10.87 -27.55
C LYS A 82 -5.51 11.01 -26.29
N GLU A 83 -5.67 12.10 -25.57
CA GLU A 83 -4.93 12.37 -24.33
C GLU A 83 -5.25 11.36 -23.24
N LEU A 84 -6.54 11.02 -23.06
CA LEU A 84 -6.96 10.01 -22.10
C LEU A 84 -6.43 8.62 -22.46
N LYS A 85 -6.44 8.27 -23.74
CA LYS A 85 -5.88 7.02 -24.26
C LYS A 85 -4.38 6.93 -24.00
N GLU A 86 -3.63 7.98 -24.28
CA GLU A 86 -2.19 8.07 -24.00
C GLU A 86 -1.91 7.94 -22.51
N LYS A 87 -2.70 8.60 -21.65
CA LYS A 87 -2.61 8.50 -20.20
C LYS A 87 -2.85 7.07 -19.71
N ILE A 88 -3.89 6.41 -20.19
CA ILE A 88 -4.22 5.01 -19.81
C ILE A 88 -3.13 4.06 -20.31
N ASN A 89 -2.65 4.22 -21.53
CA ASN A 89 -1.59 3.40 -22.09
C ASN A 89 -0.30 3.52 -21.29
N SER A 90 0.10 4.73 -20.92
CA SER A 90 1.28 4.97 -20.09
C SER A 90 1.17 4.30 -18.72
N MET A 91 0.02 4.40 -18.06
CA MET A 91 -0.24 3.74 -16.78
C MET A 91 -0.24 2.21 -16.91
N SER A 92 -0.79 1.68 -17.99
CA SER A 92 -0.80 0.23 -18.26
C SER A 92 0.62 -0.29 -18.48
N THR A 93 1.46 0.45 -19.19
CA THR A 93 2.87 0.09 -19.39
C THR A 93 3.62 0.01 -18.05
N ILE A 94 3.45 1.00 -17.19
CA ILE A 94 4.05 1.02 -15.84
C ILE A 94 3.51 -0.17 -15.01
N LEU A 95 2.20 -0.44 -15.07
CA LEU A 95 1.60 -1.58 -14.38
C LEU A 95 2.24 -2.90 -14.81
N PHE A 96 2.38 -3.14 -16.12
CA PHE A 96 2.97 -4.38 -16.63
C PHE A 96 4.44 -4.53 -16.24
N GLU A 97 5.21 -3.43 -16.23
CA GLU A 97 6.58 -3.44 -15.75
C GLU A 97 6.66 -3.81 -14.26
N LYS A 98 5.86 -3.16 -13.42
CA LYS A 98 5.80 -3.46 -11.98
C LYS A 98 5.34 -4.89 -11.71
N LEU A 99 4.39 -5.42 -12.48
CA LEU A 99 3.91 -6.80 -12.34
C LEU A 99 4.93 -7.83 -12.82
N LYS A 100 5.77 -7.53 -13.80
CA LYS A 100 6.91 -8.40 -14.17
C LYS A 100 7.92 -8.51 -13.04
N ASN A 101 8.20 -7.40 -12.40
CA ASN A 101 9.20 -7.27 -11.32
C ASN A 101 8.55 -7.24 -9.92
N TRP A 102 7.37 -7.86 -9.75
CA TRP A 102 6.62 -7.81 -8.49
C TRP A 102 7.38 -8.35 -7.28
N LYS A 103 8.38 -9.22 -7.51
CA LYS A 103 9.23 -9.76 -6.44
C LYS A 103 10.04 -8.67 -5.74
N ASP A 104 10.45 -7.64 -6.46
CA ASP A 104 11.22 -6.51 -5.94
C ASP A 104 10.36 -5.61 -5.03
N LEU A 105 9.04 -5.74 -5.09
CA LEU A 105 8.09 -5.01 -4.26
C LEU A 105 7.73 -5.74 -2.96
N LYS A 106 8.18 -6.99 -2.78
CA LYS A 106 7.91 -7.77 -1.56
C LYS A 106 8.41 -7.10 -0.27
N PRO A 107 9.61 -6.47 -0.23
CA PRO A 107 10.06 -5.79 0.98
C PRO A 107 9.12 -4.68 1.43
N ILE A 108 8.54 -3.93 0.48
CA ILE A 108 7.58 -2.85 0.80
C ILE A 108 6.32 -3.42 1.46
N ARG A 109 5.85 -4.61 1.01
CA ARG A 109 4.76 -5.31 1.68
C ARG A 109 5.11 -5.70 3.11
N GLY A 110 6.35 -6.15 3.34
CA GLY A 110 6.86 -6.47 4.67
C GLY A 110 6.71 -5.31 5.66
N LEU A 111 6.95 -4.07 5.23
CA LEU A 111 6.77 -2.88 6.06
C LEU A 111 5.34 -2.73 6.60
N ILE A 112 4.34 -3.08 5.80
CA ILE A 112 2.92 -3.02 6.23
C ILE A 112 2.64 -4.13 7.26
N GLU A 113 3.19 -5.32 7.05
CA GLU A 113 3.06 -6.43 8.01
C GLU A 113 3.72 -6.09 9.33
N ASP A 114 4.92 -5.50 9.30
CA ASP A 114 5.64 -5.03 10.47
C ASP A 114 4.88 -3.92 11.21
N PHE A 115 4.28 -2.98 10.48
CA PHE A 115 3.41 -1.95 11.05
C PHE A 115 2.25 -2.55 11.85
N PHE A 116 1.51 -3.50 11.26
CA PHE A 116 0.41 -4.15 11.96
C PHE A 116 0.88 -5.05 13.10
N LYS A 117 2.05 -5.64 12.99
CA LYS A 117 2.66 -6.42 14.07
C LYS A 117 2.95 -5.51 15.27
N VAL A 118 3.57 -4.36 15.04
CA VAL A 118 3.79 -3.36 16.10
C VAL A 118 2.47 -2.92 16.73
N ALA A 119 1.46 -2.62 15.91
CA ALA A 119 0.15 -2.22 16.41
C ALA A 119 -0.51 -3.30 17.30
N LYS A 120 -0.34 -4.58 16.96
CA LYS A 120 -0.87 -5.70 17.75
C LYS A 120 -0.05 -5.97 18.99
N ASP A 121 1.26 -6.09 18.85
CA ASP A 121 2.14 -6.55 19.91
C ASP A 121 2.41 -5.49 20.97
N ALA A 122 2.48 -4.21 20.58
CA ALA A 122 2.76 -3.10 21.49
C ALA A 122 1.51 -2.37 21.98
N PHE A 123 0.48 -2.27 21.16
CA PHE A 123 -0.73 -1.47 21.47
C PHE A 123 -2.01 -2.28 21.57
N GLY A 124 -1.95 -3.61 21.52
CA GLY A 124 -3.10 -4.49 21.71
C GLY A 124 -4.20 -4.30 20.66
N LEU A 125 -3.83 -4.06 19.39
CA LEU A 125 -4.80 -3.91 18.30
C LEU A 125 -5.66 -5.16 18.09
N GLY A 126 -5.24 -6.33 18.57
CA GLY A 126 -6.01 -7.58 18.50
C GLY A 126 -6.86 -7.86 19.74
N GLU A 127 -6.70 -7.10 20.81
CA GLU A 127 -7.32 -7.34 22.12
C GLU A 127 -8.46 -6.34 22.34
N PHE A 128 -9.69 -6.76 22.05
CA PHE A 128 -10.87 -5.91 22.23
C PHE A 128 -11.65 -6.35 23.47
N HIS A 129 -11.68 -5.49 24.49
CA HIS A 129 -12.52 -5.63 25.68
C HIS A 129 -13.80 -4.78 25.62
N SER A 130 -14.06 -4.18 24.45
CA SER A 130 -15.18 -3.26 24.25
C SER A 130 -16.27 -3.89 23.42
N TYR A 131 -17.52 -3.66 23.77
CA TYR A 131 -18.67 -4.31 23.14
C TYR A 131 -19.40 -3.43 22.13
N THR A 132 -19.02 -2.16 21.97
CA THR A 132 -19.64 -1.25 21.00
C THR A 132 -18.73 -0.98 19.81
N VAL A 133 -19.31 -0.87 18.61
CA VAL A 133 -18.57 -0.56 17.37
C VAL A 133 -17.81 0.75 17.50
N GLU A 134 -18.39 1.73 18.18
CA GLU A 134 -17.76 3.05 18.38
C GLU A 134 -16.51 2.97 19.26
N SER A 135 -16.59 2.24 20.36
CA SER A 135 -15.48 2.01 21.28
C SER A 135 -14.34 1.21 20.62
N MET A 136 -14.70 0.18 19.83
CA MET A 136 -13.73 -0.57 19.03
C MET A 136 -13.05 0.32 17.98
N SER A 137 -13.80 1.15 17.30
CA SER A 137 -13.28 2.07 16.30
C SER A 137 -12.31 3.08 16.92
N ARG A 138 -12.64 3.66 18.07
CA ARG A 138 -11.77 4.57 18.81
C ARG A 138 -10.44 3.89 19.19
N LYS A 139 -10.51 2.67 19.71
CA LYS A 139 -9.31 1.88 20.05
C LYS A 139 -8.45 1.62 18.82
N ILE A 140 -9.04 1.17 17.70
CA ILE A 140 -8.32 0.95 16.45
C ILE A 140 -7.59 2.22 16.02
N TYR A 141 -8.28 3.37 15.95
CA TYR A 141 -7.65 4.62 15.55
C TYR A 141 -6.52 5.04 16.48
N LEU A 142 -6.69 4.87 17.79
CA LEU A 142 -5.66 5.19 18.77
C LEU A 142 -4.42 4.29 18.58
N CYS A 143 -4.61 2.98 18.45
CA CYS A 143 -3.50 2.04 18.20
C CYS A 143 -2.74 2.39 16.92
N LEU A 144 -3.45 2.67 15.82
CA LEU A 144 -2.82 3.03 14.55
C LEU A 144 -2.09 4.38 14.64
N LEU A 145 -2.66 5.36 15.34
CA LEU A 145 -2.01 6.65 15.56
C LEU A 145 -0.71 6.49 16.36
N LEU A 146 -0.77 5.77 17.49
CA LEU A 146 0.42 5.52 18.33
C LEU A 146 1.49 4.75 17.56
N THR A 147 1.10 3.72 16.80
CA THR A 147 2.02 2.96 15.94
C THR A 147 2.71 3.89 14.94
N THR A 148 1.95 4.76 14.28
CA THR A 148 2.51 5.72 13.32
C THR A 148 3.51 6.67 13.97
N LEU A 149 3.16 7.23 15.13
CA LEU A 149 4.03 8.15 15.87
C LEU A 149 5.34 7.48 16.29
N ILE A 150 5.27 6.26 16.81
CA ILE A 150 6.44 5.52 17.28
C ILE A 150 7.35 5.11 16.13
N ILE A 151 6.78 4.63 15.02
CA ILE A 151 7.58 4.29 13.82
C ILE A 151 8.28 5.54 13.27
N ASN A 152 7.60 6.68 13.25
CA ASN A 152 8.21 7.95 12.83
C ASN A 152 9.37 8.40 13.76
N GLN A 153 9.41 7.95 15.00
CA GLN A 153 10.52 8.17 15.92
C GLN A 153 11.63 7.11 15.78
N GLY A 154 11.56 6.25 14.78
CA GLY A 154 12.58 5.22 14.53
C GLY A 154 12.41 3.91 15.28
N PHE A 155 11.28 3.74 16.00
CA PHE A 155 10.94 2.48 16.68
C PHE A 155 10.14 1.54 15.76
N ASP A 156 10.78 1.08 14.71
CA ASP A 156 10.19 0.32 13.61
C ASP A 156 10.27 -1.21 13.82
N THR A 157 10.90 -1.67 14.89
CA THR A 157 11.07 -3.11 15.17
C THR A 157 10.56 -3.48 16.56
N LYS A 158 10.07 -4.72 16.70
CA LYS A 158 9.64 -5.30 17.99
C LYS A 158 10.74 -5.18 19.06
N THR A 159 11.99 -5.43 18.69
CA THR A 159 13.15 -5.36 19.60
C THR A 159 13.37 -3.94 20.15
N LYS A 160 13.24 -2.92 19.31
CA LYS A 160 13.35 -1.52 19.74
C LYS A 160 12.23 -1.15 20.71
N LEU A 161 11.00 -1.60 20.42
CA LEU A 161 9.84 -1.36 21.26
C LEU A 161 9.90 -2.09 22.60
N GLN A 162 10.40 -3.33 22.63
CA GLN A 162 10.62 -4.07 23.87
C GLN A 162 11.63 -3.36 24.75
N LYS A 163 12.74 -2.89 24.22
CA LYS A 163 13.73 -2.09 24.98
C LYS A 163 13.13 -0.82 25.56
N LEU A 164 12.25 -0.15 24.81
CA LEU A 164 11.54 1.03 25.32
C LEU A 164 10.60 0.66 26.47
N ALA A 165 9.84 -0.42 26.35
CA ALA A 165 8.91 -0.89 27.37
C ALA A 165 9.62 -1.38 28.64
N GLU A 166 10.84 -1.92 28.53
CA GLU A 166 11.69 -2.34 29.64
C GLU A 166 12.41 -1.16 30.35
N GLY A 167 12.13 0.08 29.90
CA GLY A 167 12.78 1.27 30.45
C GLY A 167 14.26 1.41 30.07
N ASN A 168 14.75 0.55 29.19
CA ASN A 168 16.08 0.67 28.63
C ASN A 168 16.07 1.83 27.63
N VAL A 169 16.64 2.97 28.01
CA VAL A 169 16.85 4.11 27.12
C VAL A 169 17.65 3.61 25.93
N ILE A 170 17.06 3.68 24.75
CA ILE A 170 17.80 3.38 23.53
C ILE A 170 18.91 4.42 23.47
N PRO A 171 20.17 4.02 23.42
CA PRO A 171 21.25 4.96 23.23
C PRO A 171 20.89 5.78 22.00
N GLU A 172 20.86 7.08 22.11
CA GLU A 172 20.87 7.95 20.95
C GLU A 172 21.97 7.40 20.05
N ASP A 173 21.59 6.87 18.87
CA ASP A 173 22.58 6.53 17.87
C ASP A 173 23.32 7.81 17.57
N SER A 174 24.33 7.95 18.34
CA SER A 174 25.23 9.05 18.36
C SER A 174 25.79 9.23 16.97
N LYS A 175 25.46 10.37 16.41
CA LYS A 175 26.43 11.18 15.68
C LYS A 175 26.93 10.53 14.40
N THR A 176 26.33 10.97 13.32
CA THR A 176 27.16 11.47 12.21
C THR A 176 28.64 11.52 12.61
N LYS A 177 29.37 10.49 12.27
CA LYS A 177 30.81 10.60 12.20
C LYS A 177 31.10 11.60 11.08
N ASN A 178 31.29 12.84 11.48
CA ASN A 178 32.01 13.80 10.68
C ASN A 178 33.39 13.19 10.40
N LYS A 179 33.54 12.70 9.20
CA LYS A 179 34.87 12.47 8.63
C LYS A 179 35.43 13.85 8.31
N ASP A 180 36.07 14.42 9.30
CA ASP A 180 37.00 15.50 9.05
C ASP A 180 38.14 14.91 8.23
N ASN A 181 38.10 15.18 6.95
CA ASN A 181 39.24 15.01 6.08
C ASN A 181 40.30 16.03 6.48
N ASN A 182 41.23 15.62 7.33
CA ASN A 182 42.50 16.33 7.47
C ASN A 182 43.28 16.15 6.12
N VAL A 183 43.21 17.19 5.34
CA VAL A 183 44.19 17.47 4.29
C VAL A 183 45.39 18.05 5.02
N THR A 184 46.46 17.31 5.10
CA THR A 184 47.81 17.84 5.45
C THR A 184 48.63 17.91 4.17
N VAL A 185 49.18 19.05 3.97
CA VAL A 185 50.11 19.60 3.02
C VAL A 185 51.15 18.59 2.51
#